data_f72a6928f7f8a1f33c698d3d77b1f2ed
#
_entry.id   f72a6928f7f8a1f33c698d3d77b1f2ed
#
_cell.length_a   1.000
_cell.length_b   1.000
_cell.length_c   1.000
_cell.angle_alpha   90.00
_cell.angle_beta   90.00
_cell.angle_gamma   90.00
#
_symmetry.space_group_name_H-M   'P 1'
#
loop_
_entity.id
_entity.type
_entity.pdbx_description
1 polymer ?
#
loop_
_entity_poly.entity_id
_entity_poly.type
_entity_poly.pdbx_seq_one_letter_code
_entity_poly.pdbx_strand_id
1 'polypeptide(L)'
;MERRTFLKTTGLTVGSLSLAGSASTLLAHSAPGNKLPRWRGFNLLDYFSPDKNDKSRGITTDQELKWMADWGFDFVRIPMAYPRYVKFDPSKNITPDEVLNFDEKIVNEVEALVERANKYNIHVSLDLHRAPGFCINAGFHEPYNLWEDKEAQEAFYAHWEMWAKRFASKTREQISFDLVNEPCTREDMNDQFSERGAIPGQLYRKVVVNCLDRIKKYNPDRLVVADGNNGGGEVIPELYDLDVGQSCRGYFPHFISHYRAPWVFENPDDAPKVVWPGEIDGTYFDRTSIEKFYQPWIDAVNNGVGVHCGECGCWNATPHKVFLAWFEDVLSILSEHGIGWGLWEFKGTFGMLNSGRRDVDYQDWHGYKLDKDLLALLQKY
;
A
#
# COMPACT_ATOMS: atom_id res chain seq x y z
N MET A 1 60.70 26.78 -7.93
CA MET A 1 61.85 26.10 -7.30
C MET A 1 61.30 24.86 -6.63
N GLU A 2 61.65 23.82 -7.24
CA GLU A 2 62.23 22.52 -6.81
C GLU A 2 61.23 21.56 -6.19
N ARG A 3 60.92 20.53 -6.89
CA ARG A 3 61.62 19.26 -7.27
C ARG A 3 61.77 18.29 -6.10
N ARG A 4 61.20 17.13 -6.35
CA ARG A 4 61.77 15.74 -6.46
C ARG A 4 61.55 14.91 -5.20
N THR A 5 61.46 13.58 -5.18
CA THR A 5 61.43 12.47 -6.15
C THR A 5 61.32 11.15 -5.35
N PHE A 6 60.63 10.12 -5.91
CA PHE A 6 60.96 8.68 -5.94
C PHE A 6 61.12 7.84 -4.66
N LEU A 7 60.42 6.73 -4.55
CA LEU A 7 60.98 5.41 -4.87
C LEU A 7 59.94 4.26 -4.83
N LYS A 8 60.06 3.38 -5.79
CA LYS A 8 59.38 2.09 -5.97
C LYS A 8 59.88 1.07 -4.97
N THR A 9 59.04 0.14 -4.54
CA THR A 9 59.47 -1.25 -4.34
C THR A 9 58.30 -2.21 -4.62
N THR A 10 58.55 -3.13 -5.51
CA THR A 10 57.77 -4.29 -5.92
C THR A 10 57.76 -5.36 -4.84
N GLY A 11 56.63 -5.95 -4.58
CA GLY A 11 56.48 -7.19 -3.83
C GLY A 11 55.23 -7.93 -4.26
N LEU A 12 55.36 -8.93 -5.13
CA LEU A 12 54.29 -9.90 -5.43
C LEU A 12 54.09 -10.80 -4.20
N THR A 13 52.86 -10.89 -3.75
CA THR A 13 52.41 -12.02 -2.93
C THR A 13 51.03 -12.46 -3.46
N VAL A 14 50.99 -13.70 -3.92
CA VAL A 14 49.77 -14.41 -4.33
C VAL A 14 48.99 -14.73 -3.06
N GLY A 15 47.79 -14.20 -2.95
CA GLY A 15 46.86 -14.47 -1.85
C GLY A 15 45.47 -14.73 -2.40
N SER A 16 45.00 -15.92 -2.16
CA SER A 16 43.70 -16.52 -2.49
C SER A 16 42.50 -15.58 -2.38
N LEU A 17 41.76 -15.44 -3.48
CA LEU A 17 40.40 -14.82 -3.47
C LEU A 17 39.45 -15.73 -2.72
N SER A 18 39.09 -15.34 -1.51
CA SER A 18 37.85 -15.74 -0.87
C SER A 18 36.73 -14.78 -1.33
N LEU A 19 35.82 -15.27 -2.14
CA LEU A 19 34.56 -14.59 -2.47
C LEU A 19 33.69 -14.54 -1.20
N ALA A 20 33.91 -13.52 -0.39
CA ALA A 20 32.91 -13.11 0.62
C ALA A 20 31.86 -12.27 -0.13
N GLY A 21 30.72 -12.87 -0.41
CA GLY A 21 29.56 -12.15 -0.89
C GLY A 21 29.15 -11.11 0.16
N SER A 22 29.44 -9.85 -0.11
CA SER A 22 28.88 -8.73 0.64
C SER A 22 27.39 -8.69 0.36
N ALA A 23 26.58 -9.22 1.27
CA ALA A 23 25.18 -8.89 1.33
C ALA A 23 25.09 -7.39 1.63
N SER A 24 24.88 -6.59 0.59
CA SER A 24 24.50 -5.19 0.74
C SER A 24 23.13 -5.15 1.37
N THR A 25 23.05 -4.99 2.68
CA THR A 25 21.85 -4.51 3.33
C THR A 25 21.58 -3.13 2.77
N LEU A 26 20.70 -3.04 1.79
CA LEU A 26 20.09 -1.80 1.35
C LEU A 26 19.24 -1.29 2.51
N LEU A 27 19.86 -0.54 3.43
CA LEU A 27 19.13 0.27 4.38
C LEU A 27 18.28 1.25 3.57
N ALA A 28 16.97 1.07 3.63
CA ALA A 28 16.03 2.03 3.07
C ALA A 28 16.31 3.38 3.75
N HIS A 29 16.93 4.30 3.01
CA HIS A 29 17.24 5.62 3.54
C HIS A 29 15.96 6.44 3.50
N SER A 30 15.44 6.84 4.68
CA SER A 30 14.46 7.93 4.74
C SER A 30 15.12 9.21 4.22
N ALA A 31 14.42 9.97 3.38
CA ALA A 31 14.87 11.30 3.06
C ALA A 31 14.85 12.18 4.33
N PRO A 32 15.65 13.27 4.39
CA PRO A 32 15.61 14.18 5.51
C PRO A 32 14.16 14.65 5.75
N GLY A 33 13.58 14.28 6.89
CA GLY A 33 12.22 14.66 7.30
C GLY A 33 11.22 13.52 7.42
N ASN A 34 11.21 12.53 6.52
CA ASN A 34 10.26 11.42 6.60
C ASN A 34 10.63 10.41 7.70
N LYS A 35 9.73 10.17 8.65
CA LYS A 35 9.92 9.21 9.74
C LYS A 35 9.75 7.76 9.32
N LEU A 36 9.06 7.49 8.21
CA LEU A 36 8.92 6.14 7.65
C LEU A 36 10.09 5.83 6.71
N PRO A 37 10.58 4.58 6.68
CA PRO A 37 11.49 4.12 5.65
C PRO A 37 10.86 4.27 4.26
N ARG A 38 11.68 4.51 3.26
CA ARG A 38 11.23 4.56 1.86
C ARG A 38 11.05 3.15 1.33
N TRP A 39 10.15 2.39 1.90
CA TRP A 39 9.77 1.06 1.41
C TRP A 39 9.11 1.12 0.05
N ARG A 40 9.44 0.16 -0.82
CA ARG A 40 8.91 0.07 -2.19
C ARG A 40 8.46 -1.35 -2.46
N GLY A 41 7.26 -1.51 -3.00
CA GLY A 41 6.77 -2.84 -3.27
C GLY A 41 5.33 -2.90 -3.75
N PHE A 42 4.54 -3.83 -3.21
CA PHE A 42 3.29 -4.24 -3.83
C PHE A 42 2.19 -4.49 -2.82
N ASN A 43 0.95 -4.33 -3.28
CA ASN A 43 -0.21 -4.88 -2.60
C ASN A 43 -0.42 -6.35 -3.05
N LEU A 44 -0.65 -7.25 -2.08
CA LEU A 44 -0.90 -8.67 -2.28
C LEU A 44 -2.36 -8.97 -1.94
N LEU A 45 -3.15 -9.35 -2.95
CA LEU A 45 -4.61 -9.45 -2.82
C LEU A 45 -5.11 -10.82 -2.35
N ASP A 46 -4.28 -11.61 -1.68
CA ASP A 46 -4.58 -12.96 -1.19
C ASP A 46 -5.83 -13.01 -0.29
N TYR A 47 -6.05 -11.95 0.49
CA TYR A 47 -7.15 -11.87 1.48
C TYR A 47 -8.11 -10.70 1.21
N PHE A 48 -8.03 -10.10 0.02
CA PHE A 48 -8.84 -8.95 -0.36
C PHE A 48 -10.33 -9.28 -0.49
N SER A 49 -10.66 -10.45 -1.08
CA SER A 49 -12.05 -10.87 -1.24
C SER A 49 -12.63 -11.36 0.09
N PRO A 50 -13.85 -10.93 0.47
CA PRO A 50 -14.56 -11.47 1.63
C PRO A 50 -15.00 -12.94 1.44
N ASP A 51 -15.15 -13.39 0.19
CA ASP A 51 -15.49 -14.79 -0.11
C ASP A 51 -14.28 -15.70 0.06
N LYS A 52 -14.37 -16.64 1.02
CA LYS A 52 -13.33 -17.63 1.28
C LYS A 52 -13.06 -18.57 0.10
N ASN A 53 -14.01 -18.71 -0.80
CA ASN A 53 -13.91 -19.56 -1.98
C ASN A 53 -13.35 -18.82 -3.19
N ASP A 54 -13.28 -17.51 -3.15
CA ASP A 54 -12.69 -16.71 -4.21
C ASP A 54 -11.17 -16.94 -4.26
N LYS A 55 -10.73 -17.55 -5.36
CA LYS A 55 -9.32 -17.81 -5.68
C LYS A 55 -8.86 -17.04 -6.92
N SER A 56 -9.66 -16.11 -7.39
CA SER A 56 -9.38 -15.33 -8.62
C SER A 56 -8.05 -14.56 -8.55
N ARG A 57 -7.66 -14.13 -7.35
CA ARG A 57 -6.41 -13.40 -7.10
C ARG A 57 -5.20 -14.31 -6.86
N GLY A 58 -5.44 -15.61 -6.66
CA GLY A 58 -4.41 -16.59 -6.35
C GLY A 58 -3.86 -16.43 -4.93
N ILE A 59 -2.78 -17.16 -4.67
CA ILE A 59 -2.01 -17.11 -3.41
C ILE A 59 -0.60 -16.71 -3.78
N THR A 60 -0.02 -15.78 -3.03
CA THR A 60 1.37 -15.37 -3.21
C THR A 60 2.31 -16.51 -2.81
N THR A 61 3.18 -16.90 -3.72
CA THR A 61 4.15 -17.99 -3.55
C THR A 61 5.47 -17.49 -2.98
N ASP A 62 6.30 -18.38 -2.41
CA ASP A 62 7.66 -18.08 -1.99
C ASP A 62 8.52 -17.60 -3.15
N GLN A 63 8.30 -18.14 -4.36
CA GLN A 63 9.03 -17.72 -5.54
C GLN A 63 8.68 -16.28 -5.96
N GLU A 64 7.43 -15.87 -5.83
CA GLU A 64 7.02 -14.48 -6.11
C GLU A 64 7.63 -13.51 -5.08
N LEU A 65 7.65 -13.86 -3.81
CA LEU A 65 8.34 -13.06 -2.76
C LEU A 65 9.84 -12.97 -3.04
N LYS A 66 10.46 -14.09 -3.48
CA LYS A 66 11.86 -14.08 -3.88
C LYS A 66 12.11 -13.16 -5.10
N TRP A 67 11.24 -13.16 -6.11
CA TRP A 67 11.37 -12.22 -7.23
C TRP A 67 11.28 -10.77 -6.78
N MET A 68 10.34 -10.42 -5.90
CA MET A 68 10.23 -9.06 -5.36
C MET A 68 11.55 -8.63 -4.70
N ALA A 69 12.14 -9.48 -3.85
CA ALA A 69 13.41 -9.20 -3.20
C ALA A 69 14.58 -9.14 -4.19
N ASP A 70 14.67 -10.07 -5.14
CA ASP A 70 15.71 -10.10 -6.19
C ASP A 70 15.65 -8.84 -7.08
N TRP A 71 14.48 -8.28 -7.30
CA TRP A 71 14.26 -7.04 -8.04
C TRP A 71 14.50 -5.77 -7.20
N GLY A 72 14.81 -5.93 -5.91
CA GLY A 72 15.15 -4.84 -5.00
C GLY A 72 13.95 -4.18 -4.30
N PHE A 73 12.82 -4.88 -4.21
CA PHE A 73 11.64 -4.43 -3.46
C PHE A 73 11.65 -5.01 -2.05
N ASP A 74 11.24 -4.20 -1.08
CA ASP A 74 11.35 -4.47 0.35
C ASP A 74 10.04 -4.29 1.13
N PHE A 75 8.91 -4.18 0.43
CA PHE A 75 7.61 -3.89 1.01
C PHE A 75 6.49 -4.70 0.38
N VAL A 76 5.57 -5.17 1.21
CA VAL A 76 4.25 -5.62 0.78
C VAL A 76 3.17 -5.10 1.73
N ARG A 77 2.04 -4.68 1.17
CA ARG A 77 0.82 -4.42 1.90
C ARG A 77 -0.14 -5.58 1.65
N ILE A 78 -0.82 -6.05 2.68
CA ILE A 78 -1.78 -7.15 2.60
C ILE A 78 -3.17 -6.60 2.91
N PRO A 79 -3.94 -6.19 1.89
CA PRO A 79 -5.32 -5.77 2.06
C PRO A 79 -6.20 -6.95 2.44
N MET A 80 -6.88 -6.84 3.59
CA MET A 80 -7.71 -7.92 4.12
C MET A 80 -9.16 -7.47 4.28
N ALA A 81 -10.09 -8.28 3.79
CA ALA A 81 -11.49 -8.19 4.18
C ALA A 81 -11.71 -9.01 5.47
N TYR A 82 -12.16 -8.38 6.56
CA TYR A 82 -12.36 -9.09 7.82
C TYR A 82 -13.30 -10.31 7.72
N PRO A 83 -14.35 -10.33 6.87
CA PRO A 83 -15.18 -11.51 6.72
C PRO A 83 -14.43 -12.73 6.20
N ARG A 84 -13.27 -12.53 5.54
CA ARG A 84 -12.41 -13.61 5.04
C ARG A 84 -11.91 -14.52 6.18
N TYR A 85 -11.61 -13.94 7.32
CA TYR A 85 -11.00 -14.64 8.47
C TYR A 85 -11.90 -14.70 9.70
N VAL A 86 -13.23 -14.51 9.56
CA VAL A 86 -14.22 -14.81 10.60
C VAL A 86 -15.18 -15.92 10.14
N LYS A 87 -15.76 -16.64 11.11
CA LYS A 87 -16.78 -17.66 10.87
C LYS A 87 -18.15 -17.07 11.13
N PHE A 88 -18.96 -16.95 10.10
CA PHE A 88 -20.32 -16.39 10.17
C PHE A 88 -21.22 -17.09 9.14
N ASP A 89 -22.52 -16.86 9.25
CA ASP A 89 -23.51 -17.32 8.28
C ASP A 89 -23.61 -16.33 7.11
N PRO A 90 -23.10 -16.67 5.90
CA PRO A 90 -23.05 -15.75 4.76
C PRO A 90 -24.44 -15.42 4.17
N SER A 91 -25.51 -16.08 4.64
CA SER A 91 -26.89 -15.81 4.18
C SER A 91 -27.53 -14.59 4.86
N LYS A 92 -26.87 -14.00 5.86
CA LYS A 92 -27.34 -12.85 6.64
C LYS A 92 -26.18 -11.93 7.03
N ASN A 93 -26.53 -10.75 7.58
CA ASN A 93 -25.54 -9.83 8.12
C ASN A 93 -24.76 -10.46 9.27
N ILE A 94 -23.45 -10.17 9.33
CA ILE A 94 -22.59 -10.58 10.45
C ILE A 94 -23.11 -9.96 11.75
N THR A 95 -23.28 -10.76 12.77
CA THR A 95 -23.74 -10.31 14.10
C THR A 95 -22.53 -9.87 14.96
N PRO A 96 -22.75 -9.11 16.05
CA PRO A 96 -21.70 -8.73 17.00
C PRO A 96 -20.94 -9.93 17.63
N ASP A 97 -21.57 -11.09 17.78
CA ASP A 97 -20.91 -12.29 18.26
C ASP A 97 -20.09 -12.97 17.16
N GLU A 98 -20.62 -13.02 15.95
CA GLU A 98 -19.92 -13.65 14.80
C GLU A 98 -18.70 -12.84 14.36
N VAL A 99 -18.73 -11.51 14.45
CA VAL A 99 -17.60 -10.66 14.02
C VAL A 99 -16.30 -10.96 14.79
N LEU A 100 -16.39 -11.52 15.99
CA LEU A 100 -15.25 -11.93 16.82
C LEU A 100 -14.95 -13.43 16.74
N ASN A 101 -15.70 -14.19 15.98
CA ASN A 101 -15.48 -15.62 15.80
C ASN A 101 -14.39 -15.91 14.74
N PHE A 102 -13.13 -15.68 15.10
CA PHE A 102 -12.00 -15.80 14.20
C PHE A 102 -11.84 -17.22 13.64
N ASP A 103 -11.59 -17.31 12.34
CA ASP A 103 -11.21 -18.54 11.65
C ASP A 103 -9.69 -18.75 11.79
N GLU A 104 -9.28 -19.47 12.81
CA GLU A 104 -7.87 -19.72 13.12
C GLU A 104 -7.08 -20.29 11.94
N LYS A 105 -7.73 -21.03 11.05
CA LYS A 105 -7.07 -21.53 9.84
C LYS A 105 -6.62 -20.40 8.94
N ILE A 106 -7.51 -19.47 8.62
CA ILE A 106 -7.20 -18.33 7.74
C ILE A 106 -6.26 -17.34 8.43
N VAL A 107 -6.46 -17.10 9.73
CA VAL A 107 -5.55 -16.25 10.52
C VAL A 107 -4.12 -16.81 10.51
N ASN A 108 -3.94 -18.12 10.65
CA ASN A 108 -2.62 -18.77 10.54
C ASN A 108 -2.04 -18.72 9.11
N GLU A 109 -2.87 -18.73 8.08
CA GLU A 109 -2.41 -18.53 6.69
C GLU A 109 -1.85 -17.11 6.47
N VAL A 110 -2.49 -16.07 7.03
CA VAL A 110 -1.97 -14.69 7.02
C VAL A 110 -0.64 -14.61 7.76
N GLU A 111 -0.56 -15.19 8.97
CA GLU A 111 0.68 -15.26 9.75
C GLU A 111 1.81 -15.92 8.96
N ALA A 112 1.52 -17.06 8.32
CA ALA A 112 2.49 -17.75 7.46
C ALA A 112 2.96 -16.90 6.27
N LEU A 113 2.09 -16.09 5.66
CA LEU A 113 2.49 -15.16 4.59
C LEU A 113 3.43 -14.07 5.12
N VAL A 114 3.15 -13.50 6.29
CA VAL A 114 4.04 -12.54 6.96
C VAL A 114 5.41 -13.16 7.23
N GLU A 115 5.45 -14.37 7.78
CA GLU A 115 6.71 -15.08 8.04
C GLU A 115 7.51 -15.33 6.75
N ARG A 116 6.84 -15.72 5.67
CA ARG A 116 7.48 -15.94 4.36
C ARG A 116 8.07 -14.66 3.77
N ALA A 117 7.33 -13.54 3.83
CA ALA A 117 7.82 -12.25 3.37
C ALA A 117 9.05 -11.78 4.18
N ASN A 118 8.98 -11.90 5.51
CA ASN A 118 10.10 -11.52 6.38
C ASN A 118 11.38 -12.34 6.15
N LYS A 119 11.30 -13.60 5.67
CA LYS A 119 12.49 -14.39 5.27
C LYS A 119 13.31 -13.74 4.15
N TYR A 120 12.65 -12.94 3.31
CA TYR A 120 13.28 -12.19 2.23
C TYR A 120 13.58 -10.73 2.60
N ASN A 121 13.51 -10.37 3.89
CA ASN A 121 13.65 -9.00 4.40
C ASN A 121 12.61 -8.03 3.81
N ILE A 122 11.44 -8.51 3.48
CA ILE A 122 10.32 -7.72 3.02
C ILE A 122 9.49 -7.29 4.23
N HIS A 123 9.32 -5.99 4.43
CA HIS A 123 8.40 -5.42 5.42
C HIS A 123 6.95 -5.70 5.01
N VAL A 124 6.12 -6.04 5.98
CA VAL A 124 4.71 -6.32 5.74
C VAL A 124 3.84 -5.27 6.42
N SER A 125 2.95 -4.63 5.68
CA SER A 125 1.88 -3.80 6.22
C SER A 125 0.56 -4.56 6.14
N LEU A 126 -0.03 -4.92 7.29
CA LEU A 126 -1.38 -5.47 7.32
C LEU A 126 -2.38 -4.33 7.23
N ASP A 127 -3.38 -4.49 6.38
CA ASP A 127 -4.43 -3.49 6.17
C ASP A 127 -5.82 -4.10 6.34
N LEU A 128 -6.69 -3.44 7.11
CA LEU A 128 -8.11 -3.74 7.08
C LEU A 128 -8.78 -2.99 5.92
N HIS A 129 -8.72 -3.60 4.74
CA HIS A 129 -9.32 -3.05 3.52
C HIS A 129 -10.85 -3.02 3.59
N ARG A 130 -11.43 -4.02 4.25
CA ARG A 130 -12.78 -4.02 4.78
C ARG A 130 -12.71 -4.27 6.27
N ALA A 131 -13.03 -3.24 7.05
CA ALA A 131 -13.08 -3.26 8.50
C ALA A 131 -14.51 -3.49 8.99
N PRO A 132 -14.73 -3.98 10.22
CA PRO A 132 -16.05 -3.95 10.83
C PRO A 132 -16.65 -2.53 10.80
N GLY A 133 -17.78 -2.39 10.12
CA GLY A 133 -18.50 -1.13 9.97
C GLY A 133 -17.99 -0.16 8.90
N PHE A 134 -16.98 -0.53 8.11
CA PHE A 134 -16.51 0.32 7.02
C PHE A 134 -15.88 -0.45 5.86
N CYS A 135 -16.31 -0.13 4.65
CA CYS A 135 -15.62 -0.51 3.42
C CYS A 135 -15.88 0.54 2.34
N ILE A 136 -14.82 1.01 1.67
CA ILE A 136 -14.97 1.95 0.55
C ILE A 136 -15.45 1.25 -0.72
N ASN A 137 -15.16 -0.05 -0.87
CA ASN A 137 -15.45 -0.79 -2.08
C ASN A 137 -16.93 -1.12 -2.20
N ALA A 138 -17.41 -1.10 -3.44
CA ALA A 138 -18.77 -1.46 -3.79
C ALA A 138 -19.17 -2.90 -3.40
N GLY A 139 -20.46 -3.08 -3.17
CA GLY A 139 -21.05 -4.41 -3.01
C GLY A 139 -20.89 -5.01 -1.61
N PHE A 140 -20.36 -4.27 -0.66
CA PHE A 140 -20.25 -4.70 0.74
C PHE A 140 -21.21 -3.91 1.62
N HIS A 141 -22.23 -4.58 2.09
CA HIS A 141 -23.15 -4.00 3.05
C HIS A 141 -22.62 -4.27 4.47
N GLU A 142 -22.28 -3.17 5.18
CA GLU A 142 -21.94 -3.24 6.60
C GLU A 142 -23.18 -2.88 7.42
N PRO A 143 -23.58 -3.75 8.38
CA PRO A 143 -24.79 -3.52 9.19
C PRO A 143 -24.62 -2.39 10.21
N TYR A 144 -23.39 -1.97 10.49
CA TYR A 144 -23.03 -0.90 11.42
C TYR A 144 -22.05 0.07 10.75
N ASN A 145 -21.98 1.30 11.28
CA ASN A 145 -21.06 2.33 10.80
C ASN A 145 -19.89 2.52 11.79
N LEU A 146 -18.67 2.28 11.36
CA LEU A 146 -17.44 2.44 12.18
C LEU A 146 -17.34 3.83 12.84
N TRP A 147 -17.83 4.86 12.16
CA TRP A 147 -17.69 6.23 12.63
C TRP A 147 -18.76 6.63 13.65
N GLU A 148 -19.87 5.92 13.70
CA GLU A 148 -21.04 6.27 14.51
C GLU A 148 -21.35 5.22 15.58
N ASP A 149 -21.24 3.93 15.23
CA ASP A 149 -21.70 2.83 16.07
C ASP A 149 -20.60 2.30 16.99
N LYS A 150 -20.91 2.27 18.27
CA LYS A 150 -19.99 1.77 19.29
C LYS A 150 -19.64 0.28 19.07
N GLU A 151 -20.60 -0.50 18.62
CA GLU A 151 -20.44 -1.93 18.35
C GLU A 151 -19.41 -2.16 17.22
N ALA A 152 -19.48 -1.37 16.15
CA ALA A 152 -18.49 -1.42 15.06
C ALA A 152 -17.09 -0.99 15.54
N GLN A 153 -17.01 0.08 16.36
CA GLN A 153 -15.76 0.53 16.95
C GLN A 153 -15.12 -0.55 17.83
N GLU A 154 -15.88 -1.17 18.74
CA GLU A 154 -15.36 -2.24 19.60
C GLU A 154 -14.93 -3.48 18.80
N ALA A 155 -15.68 -3.86 17.77
CA ALA A 155 -15.28 -4.93 16.85
C ALA A 155 -13.97 -4.59 16.13
N PHE A 156 -13.86 -3.38 15.59
CA PHE A 156 -12.64 -2.89 14.93
C PHE A 156 -11.42 -2.94 15.87
N TYR A 157 -11.56 -2.46 17.11
CA TYR A 157 -10.48 -2.50 18.09
C TYR A 157 -10.10 -3.94 18.46
N ALA A 158 -11.08 -4.85 18.58
CA ALA A 158 -10.84 -6.25 18.92
C ALA A 158 -10.11 -7.00 17.79
N HIS A 159 -10.37 -6.66 16.51
CA HIS A 159 -9.62 -7.22 15.37
C HIS A 159 -8.15 -6.80 15.43
N TRP A 160 -7.86 -5.51 15.68
CA TRP A 160 -6.48 -5.05 15.81
C TRP A 160 -5.79 -5.58 17.07
N GLU A 161 -6.54 -5.75 18.18
CA GLU A 161 -6.02 -6.40 19.37
C GLU A 161 -5.62 -7.86 19.10
N MET A 162 -6.42 -8.61 18.33
CA MET A 162 -6.10 -9.98 17.90
C MET A 162 -4.81 -10.02 17.09
N TRP A 163 -4.66 -9.17 16.07
CA TRP A 163 -3.44 -9.09 15.26
C TRP A 163 -2.24 -8.64 16.09
N ALA A 164 -2.41 -7.66 16.96
CA ALA A 164 -1.35 -7.16 17.85
C ALA A 164 -0.82 -8.26 18.77
N LYS A 165 -1.70 -9.09 19.32
CA LYS A 165 -1.34 -10.23 20.17
C LYS A 165 -0.56 -11.29 19.39
N ARG A 166 -0.99 -11.60 18.16
CA ARG A 166 -0.31 -12.60 17.31
C ARG A 166 1.09 -12.18 16.92
N PHE A 167 1.24 -10.93 16.56
CA PHE A 167 2.52 -10.38 16.12
C PHE A 167 3.30 -9.64 17.22
N ALA A 168 3.01 -9.91 18.50
CA ALA A 168 3.64 -9.21 19.64
C ALA A 168 5.18 -9.26 19.61
N SER A 169 5.77 -10.38 19.13
CA SER A 169 7.21 -10.59 19.04
C SER A 169 7.87 -9.98 17.79
N LYS A 170 7.08 -9.56 16.79
CA LYS A 170 7.62 -8.95 15.56
C LYS A 170 8.05 -7.52 15.80
N THR A 171 9.17 -7.13 15.22
CA THR A 171 9.68 -5.77 15.31
C THR A 171 8.91 -4.82 14.39
N ARG A 172 9.11 -3.51 14.57
CA ARG A 172 8.52 -2.48 13.72
C ARG A 172 9.06 -2.48 12.28
N GLU A 173 10.24 -3.07 12.06
CA GLU A 173 10.85 -3.25 10.74
C GLU A 173 10.24 -4.44 9.99
N GLN A 174 9.67 -5.40 10.71
CA GLN A 174 9.09 -6.61 10.13
C GLN A 174 7.63 -6.43 9.72
N ILE A 175 6.86 -5.68 10.53
CA ILE A 175 5.42 -5.52 10.32
C ILE A 175 4.89 -4.19 10.85
N SER A 176 4.00 -3.59 10.08
CA SER A 176 3.17 -2.44 10.47
C SER A 176 1.68 -2.76 10.32
N PHE A 177 0.83 -1.95 10.95
CA PHE A 177 -0.61 -2.04 10.87
C PHE A 177 -1.18 -0.78 10.22
N ASP A 178 -1.82 -0.94 9.07
CA ASP A 178 -2.58 0.07 8.36
C ASP A 178 -4.06 -0.08 8.76
N LEU A 179 -4.55 0.87 9.55
CA LEU A 179 -5.73 0.63 10.39
C LEU A 179 -7.00 0.38 9.61
N VAL A 180 -7.30 1.22 8.62
CA VAL A 180 -8.49 1.09 7.78
C VAL A 180 -8.26 1.75 6.43
N ASN A 181 -8.57 1.04 5.37
CA ASN A 181 -8.40 1.51 4.00
C ASN A 181 -9.33 2.66 3.64
N GLU A 182 -8.74 3.75 3.13
CA GLU A 182 -9.44 4.84 2.46
C GLU A 182 -10.68 5.41 3.20
N PRO A 183 -10.54 5.80 4.47
CA PRO A 183 -11.65 6.27 5.28
C PRO A 183 -12.30 7.52 4.66
N CYS A 184 -13.63 7.49 4.60
CA CYS A 184 -14.44 8.61 4.14
C CYS A 184 -15.85 8.51 4.74
N THR A 185 -16.58 9.62 4.73
CA THR A 185 -18.04 9.60 4.85
C THR A 185 -18.65 9.39 3.47
N ARG A 186 -19.86 8.87 3.43
CA ARG A 186 -20.72 8.83 2.24
C ARG A 186 -22.14 9.23 2.63
N GLU A 187 -22.87 9.82 1.71
CA GLU A 187 -24.29 10.08 1.88
C GLU A 187 -25.05 8.76 2.05
N ASP A 188 -24.76 7.77 1.22
CA ASP A 188 -25.18 6.37 1.42
C ASP A 188 -23.91 5.47 1.46
N MET A 189 -23.63 4.92 2.64
CA MET A 189 -22.47 4.04 2.86
C MET A 189 -22.47 2.77 2.00
N ASN A 190 -23.63 2.40 1.45
CA ASN A 190 -23.82 1.22 0.61
C ASN A 190 -23.84 1.55 -0.89
N ASP A 191 -23.84 2.83 -1.26
CA ASP A 191 -23.75 3.29 -2.64
C ASP A 191 -22.36 3.87 -2.92
N GLN A 192 -21.55 3.13 -3.71
CA GLN A 192 -20.20 3.56 -4.09
C GLN A 192 -20.14 4.87 -4.88
N PHE A 193 -21.22 5.26 -5.55
CA PHE A 193 -21.31 6.47 -6.35
C PHE A 193 -21.89 7.66 -5.54
N SER A 194 -22.36 7.43 -4.32
CA SER A 194 -22.84 8.52 -3.46
C SER A 194 -21.71 9.50 -3.11
N GLU A 195 -22.08 10.74 -2.81
CA GLU A 195 -21.12 11.80 -2.47
C GLU A 195 -20.26 11.39 -1.27
N ARG A 196 -18.95 11.59 -1.39
CA ARG A 196 -17.96 11.32 -0.36
C ARG A 196 -17.52 12.61 0.32
N GLY A 197 -17.15 12.48 1.58
CA GLY A 197 -16.55 13.57 2.35
C GLY A 197 -15.53 13.08 3.35
N ALA A 198 -14.82 14.01 3.95
CA ALA A 198 -13.86 13.70 5.00
C ALA A 198 -14.58 13.30 6.30
N ILE A 199 -14.03 12.33 7.02
CA ILE A 199 -14.38 12.05 8.41
C ILE A 199 -13.99 13.27 9.26
N PRO A 200 -14.82 13.77 10.19
CA PRO A 200 -14.41 14.82 11.11
C PRO A 200 -13.10 14.43 11.83
N GLY A 201 -12.05 15.26 11.72
CA GLY A 201 -10.68 14.89 12.16
C GLY A 201 -10.61 14.44 13.61
N GLN A 202 -11.36 15.09 14.54
CA GLN A 202 -11.41 14.67 15.94
C GLN A 202 -12.10 13.31 16.15
N LEU A 203 -13.08 12.96 15.31
CA LEU A 203 -13.70 11.64 15.33
C LEU A 203 -12.71 10.58 14.85
N TYR A 204 -12.01 10.85 13.74
CA TYR A 204 -10.98 9.95 13.24
C TYR A 204 -9.88 9.76 14.30
N ARG A 205 -9.37 10.85 14.89
CA ARG A 205 -8.40 10.79 15.98
C ARG A 205 -8.88 9.92 17.14
N LYS A 206 -10.14 10.07 17.57
CA LYS A 206 -10.70 9.25 18.66
C LYS A 206 -10.63 7.75 18.34
N VAL A 207 -11.01 7.35 17.12
CA VAL A 207 -10.96 5.95 16.68
C VAL A 207 -9.51 5.46 16.66
N VAL A 208 -8.58 6.24 16.10
CA VAL A 208 -7.15 5.89 16.04
C VAL A 208 -6.55 5.74 17.45
N VAL A 209 -6.77 6.67 18.36
CA VAL A 209 -6.22 6.62 19.73
C VAL A 209 -6.73 5.37 20.47
N ASN A 210 -8.02 5.09 20.43
CA ASN A 210 -8.57 3.90 21.07
C ASN A 210 -7.99 2.60 20.47
N CYS A 211 -7.74 2.58 19.17
CA CYS A 211 -7.11 1.45 18.50
C CYS A 211 -5.64 1.29 18.93
N LEU A 212 -4.88 2.38 18.99
CA LEU A 212 -3.51 2.40 19.48
C LEU A 212 -3.40 1.85 20.91
N ASP A 213 -4.31 2.25 21.79
CA ASP A 213 -4.35 1.75 23.18
C ASP A 213 -4.48 0.21 23.24
N ARG A 214 -5.24 -0.38 22.33
CA ARG A 214 -5.37 -1.84 22.22
C ARG A 214 -4.11 -2.50 21.66
N ILE A 215 -3.53 -1.93 20.60
CA ILE A 215 -2.34 -2.45 19.92
C ILE A 215 -1.11 -2.38 20.83
N LYS A 216 -0.87 -1.23 21.46
CA LYS A 216 0.35 -0.97 22.24
C LYS A 216 0.43 -1.74 23.55
N LYS A 217 -0.65 -2.38 24.01
CA LYS A 217 -0.62 -3.34 25.11
C LYS A 217 0.29 -4.53 24.84
N TYR A 218 0.40 -4.96 23.60
CA TYR A 218 1.15 -6.17 23.20
C TYR A 218 2.52 -5.85 22.61
N ASN A 219 2.64 -4.70 21.95
CA ASN A 219 3.92 -4.21 21.45
C ASN A 219 3.90 -2.67 21.42
N PRO A 220 4.53 -2.01 22.42
CA PRO A 220 4.57 -0.54 22.53
C PRO A 220 5.20 0.15 21.30
N ASP A 221 6.14 -0.55 20.62
CA ASP A 221 6.88 -0.04 19.47
C ASP A 221 6.22 -0.37 18.12
N ARG A 222 5.02 -0.97 18.12
CA ARG A 222 4.31 -1.32 16.89
C ARG A 222 4.13 -0.09 16.01
N LEU A 223 4.66 -0.17 14.80
CA LEU A 223 4.41 0.84 13.78
C LEU A 223 2.95 0.74 13.31
N VAL A 224 2.25 1.86 13.39
CA VAL A 224 0.87 2.00 12.95
C VAL A 224 0.80 3.09 11.89
N VAL A 225 0.00 2.85 10.87
CA VAL A 225 -0.29 3.78 9.79
C VAL A 225 -1.79 4.04 9.75
N ALA A 226 -2.19 5.26 9.52
CA ALA A 226 -3.56 5.65 9.25
C ALA A 226 -3.66 6.15 7.81
N ASP A 227 -4.57 5.60 7.04
CA ASP A 227 -4.83 6.09 5.70
C ASP A 227 -5.35 7.53 5.75
N GLY A 228 -4.98 8.32 4.77
CA GLY A 228 -5.46 9.68 4.62
C GLY A 228 -6.98 9.73 4.52
N ASN A 229 -7.54 10.83 4.95
CA ASN A 229 -8.97 11.08 4.94
C ASN A 229 -9.51 11.22 3.50
N ASN A 230 -10.82 11.19 3.35
CA ASN A 230 -11.52 11.35 2.07
C ASN A 230 -10.97 10.40 0.98
N GLY A 231 -10.88 9.11 1.34
CA GLY A 231 -10.38 8.09 0.41
C GLY A 231 -8.86 8.14 0.17
N GLY A 232 -8.09 8.53 1.18
CA GLY A 232 -6.62 8.63 1.09
C GLY A 232 -6.12 9.90 0.40
N GLY A 233 -7.01 10.85 0.11
CA GLY A 233 -6.70 12.10 -0.60
C GLY A 233 -6.22 13.24 0.30
N GLU A 234 -6.53 13.20 1.60
CA GLU A 234 -6.30 14.31 2.52
C GLU A 234 -5.49 13.88 3.73
N VAL A 235 -4.52 14.71 4.14
CA VAL A 235 -3.78 14.55 5.40
C VAL A 235 -4.68 14.73 6.61
N ILE A 236 -4.27 14.17 7.75
CA ILE A 236 -5.03 14.27 9.01
C ILE A 236 -4.15 14.98 10.05
N PRO A 237 -4.20 16.33 10.12
CA PRO A 237 -3.37 17.10 11.05
C PRO A 237 -3.61 16.74 12.52
N GLU A 238 -4.81 16.27 12.85
CA GLU A 238 -5.18 15.85 14.19
C GLU A 238 -4.38 14.64 14.71
N LEU A 239 -3.64 13.94 13.82
CA LEU A 239 -2.78 12.82 14.20
C LEU A 239 -1.30 13.17 14.31
N TYR A 240 -0.87 14.41 14.02
CA TYR A 240 0.56 14.78 13.91
C TYR A 240 1.35 14.63 15.21
N ASP A 241 0.70 14.72 16.36
CA ASP A 241 1.30 14.54 17.69
C ASP A 241 1.36 13.07 18.14
N LEU A 242 0.80 12.15 17.35
CA LEU A 242 0.81 10.71 17.63
C LEU A 242 1.99 10.03 16.94
N ASP A 243 2.46 8.91 17.52
CA ASP A 243 3.41 8.01 16.87
C ASP A 243 2.67 7.11 15.85
N VAL A 244 2.16 7.75 14.79
CA VAL A 244 1.41 7.13 13.69
C VAL A 244 1.89 7.70 12.38
N GLY A 245 2.19 6.83 11.42
CA GLY A 245 2.39 7.23 10.03
C GLY A 245 1.06 7.51 9.32
N GLN A 246 1.12 8.22 8.21
CA GLN A 246 -0.04 8.43 7.36
C GLN A 246 0.21 7.87 5.96
N SER A 247 -0.84 7.42 5.29
CA SER A 247 -0.76 6.82 3.96
C SER A 247 -1.55 7.64 2.95
N CYS A 248 -0.88 8.07 1.88
CA CYS A 248 -1.50 8.74 0.73
C CYS A 248 -1.81 7.76 -0.40
N ARG A 249 -2.37 8.27 -1.49
CA ARG A 249 -2.69 7.51 -2.70
C ARG A 249 -1.98 8.07 -3.93
N GLY A 250 -1.53 7.17 -4.80
CA GLY A 250 -0.82 7.47 -6.04
C GLY A 250 -1.71 7.32 -7.28
N TYR A 251 -2.91 7.92 -7.25
CA TYR A 251 -3.92 7.79 -8.29
C TYR A 251 -4.33 9.10 -8.96
N PHE A 252 -3.81 10.25 -8.49
CA PHE A 252 -4.17 11.55 -9.07
C PHE A 252 -3.40 11.85 -10.37
N PRO A 253 -4.09 12.30 -11.45
CA PRO A 253 -5.53 12.44 -11.58
C PRO A 253 -6.24 11.11 -11.89
N HIS A 254 -7.39 10.89 -11.31
CA HIS A 254 -8.17 9.65 -11.44
C HIS A 254 -8.55 9.31 -12.89
N PHE A 255 -8.69 10.31 -13.76
CA PHE A 255 -8.91 10.10 -15.19
C PHE A 255 -7.84 9.22 -15.84
N ILE A 256 -6.58 9.33 -15.40
CA ILE A 256 -5.48 8.51 -15.91
C ILE A 256 -5.42 7.16 -15.20
N SER A 257 -5.34 7.18 -13.87
CA SER A 257 -5.14 5.94 -13.09
C SER A 257 -6.30 4.96 -13.20
N HIS A 258 -7.53 5.46 -13.40
CA HIS A 258 -8.75 4.68 -13.50
C HIS A 258 -9.48 4.85 -14.84
N TYR A 259 -8.75 5.15 -15.90
CA TYR A 259 -9.34 5.32 -17.23
C TYR A 259 -10.22 4.13 -17.60
N ARG A 260 -11.52 4.37 -17.89
CA ARG A 260 -12.51 3.36 -18.25
C ARG A 260 -12.72 2.26 -17.20
N ALA A 261 -12.37 2.49 -15.94
CA ALA A 261 -12.62 1.55 -14.87
C ALA A 261 -14.13 1.47 -14.56
N PRO A 262 -14.73 0.26 -14.55
CA PRO A 262 -16.20 0.11 -14.46
C PRO A 262 -16.78 0.44 -13.09
N TRP A 263 -15.93 0.60 -12.08
CA TRP A 263 -16.33 1.06 -10.73
C TRP A 263 -16.18 2.58 -10.54
N VAL A 264 -15.63 3.28 -11.56
CA VAL A 264 -15.50 4.75 -11.57
C VAL A 264 -16.43 5.38 -12.59
N PHE A 265 -16.62 4.72 -13.73
CA PHE A 265 -17.47 5.17 -14.80
C PHE A 265 -18.65 4.21 -14.96
N GLU A 266 -19.89 4.69 -14.83
CA GLU A 266 -21.09 3.88 -15.09
C GLU A 266 -21.07 3.30 -16.51
N ASN A 267 -20.64 4.12 -17.46
CA ASN A 267 -20.32 3.67 -18.82
C ASN A 267 -18.84 3.96 -19.11
N PRO A 268 -17.97 2.93 -19.23
CA PRO A 268 -16.55 3.10 -19.53
C PRO A 268 -16.24 3.88 -20.81
N ASP A 269 -17.18 3.95 -21.77
CA ASP A 269 -16.99 4.68 -23.02
C ASP A 269 -17.16 6.20 -22.85
N ASP A 270 -17.72 6.66 -21.74
CA ASP A 270 -17.85 8.08 -21.40
C ASP A 270 -16.55 8.64 -20.80
N ALA A 271 -15.55 7.81 -20.51
CA ALA A 271 -14.27 8.26 -20.00
C ALA A 271 -13.59 9.20 -21.00
N PRO A 272 -13.16 10.40 -20.59
CA PRO A 272 -12.49 11.35 -21.47
C PRO A 272 -11.15 10.77 -21.96
N LYS A 273 -10.77 11.13 -23.20
CA LYS A 273 -9.48 10.69 -23.75
C LYS A 273 -8.33 11.18 -22.86
N VAL A 274 -7.44 10.27 -22.49
CA VAL A 274 -6.30 10.57 -21.62
C VAL A 274 -5.02 10.81 -22.42
N VAL A 275 -4.22 11.73 -21.93
CA VAL A 275 -2.90 12.12 -22.46
C VAL A 275 -2.03 12.58 -21.28
N TRP A 276 -0.71 12.46 -21.38
CA TRP A 276 0.22 12.98 -20.36
C TRP A 276 1.52 13.50 -20.97
N PRO A 277 1.97 14.73 -20.59
CA PRO A 277 1.14 15.79 -20.02
C PRO A 277 0.12 16.28 -21.02
N GLY A 278 -0.98 16.92 -20.60
CA GLY A 278 -1.96 17.48 -21.52
C GLY A 278 -3.34 17.75 -20.93
N GLU A 279 -4.25 18.12 -21.79
CA GLU A 279 -5.63 18.47 -21.43
C GLU A 279 -6.50 17.19 -21.36
N ILE A 280 -7.20 17.02 -20.25
CA ILE A 280 -8.17 15.96 -20.01
C ILE A 280 -9.44 16.63 -19.47
N ASP A 281 -10.54 16.45 -20.17
CA ASP A 281 -11.85 17.01 -19.80
C ASP A 281 -11.81 18.52 -19.46
N GLY A 282 -11.17 19.31 -20.34
CA GLY A 282 -11.05 20.76 -20.21
C GLY A 282 -10.06 21.26 -19.16
N THR A 283 -9.35 20.35 -18.46
CA THR A 283 -8.32 20.68 -17.48
C THR A 283 -6.95 20.22 -17.95
N TYR A 284 -5.96 21.10 -17.91
CA TYR A 284 -4.57 20.75 -18.23
C TYR A 284 -3.87 20.15 -17.02
N PHE A 285 -3.33 18.92 -17.20
CA PHE A 285 -2.56 18.20 -16.18
C PHE A 285 -1.12 18.00 -16.63
N ASP A 286 -0.21 18.21 -15.71
CA ASP A 286 1.22 17.99 -15.85
C ASP A 286 1.84 17.60 -14.49
N ARG A 287 3.17 17.46 -14.44
CA ARG A 287 3.91 17.20 -13.20
C ARG A 287 3.58 18.22 -12.10
N THR A 288 3.44 19.50 -12.44
CA THR A 288 3.11 20.55 -11.45
C THR A 288 1.73 20.30 -10.80
N SER A 289 0.80 19.73 -11.55
CA SER A 289 -0.51 19.34 -11.00
C SER A 289 -0.38 18.23 -9.94
N ILE A 290 0.52 17.27 -10.16
CA ILE A 290 0.82 16.21 -9.19
C ILE A 290 1.54 16.80 -7.96
N GLU A 291 2.53 17.67 -8.16
CA GLU A 291 3.25 18.35 -7.06
C GLU A 291 2.28 19.10 -6.15
N LYS A 292 1.33 19.85 -6.73
CA LYS A 292 0.30 20.54 -5.96
C LYS A 292 -0.60 19.58 -5.18
N PHE A 293 -0.94 18.43 -5.77
CA PHE A 293 -1.73 17.41 -5.08
C PHE A 293 -0.99 16.84 -3.88
N TYR A 294 0.34 16.59 -4.01
CA TYR A 294 1.15 16.05 -2.93
C TYR A 294 1.66 17.10 -1.93
N GLN A 295 1.50 18.40 -2.18
CA GLN A 295 2.03 19.43 -1.30
C GLN A 295 1.61 19.28 0.16
N PRO A 296 0.34 18.96 0.52
CA PRO A 296 -0.02 18.72 1.92
C PRO A 296 0.72 17.54 2.56
N TRP A 297 1.01 16.48 1.79
CA TRP A 297 1.76 15.32 2.23
C TRP A 297 3.25 15.62 2.41
N ILE A 298 3.81 16.42 1.53
CA ILE A 298 5.18 16.93 1.62
C ILE A 298 5.32 17.83 2.85
N ASP A 299 4.35 18.68 3.11
CA ASP A 299 4.31 19.52 4.30
C ASP A 299 4.19 18.68 5.58
N ALA A 300 3.43 17.60 5.57
CA ALA A 300 3.37 16.64 6.67
C ALA A 300 4.74 15.99 6.94
N VAL A 301 5.45 15.54 5.90
CA VAL A 301 6.83 15.02 6.01
C VAL A 301 7.76 16.07 6.63
N ASN A 302 7.70 17.31 6.14
CA ASN A 302 8.52 18.42 6.65
C ASN A 302 8.21 18.76 8.13
N ASN A 303 6.99 18.50 8.59
CA ASN A 303 6.56 18.61 9.99
C ASN A 303 6.90 17.34 10.81
N GLY A 304 7.63 16.39 10.24
CA GLY A 304 8.11 15.20 10.93
C GLY A 304 7.04 14.12 11.09
N VAL A 305 6.03 14.09 10.23
CA VAL A 305 5.08 12.97 10.10
C VAL A 305 5.68 11.93 9.16
N GLY A 306 5.55 10.65 9.51
CA GLY A 306 5.88 9.56 8.60
C GLY A 306 4.80 9.43 7.52
N VAL A 307 5.18 9.48 6.24
CA VAL A 307 4.25 9.32 5.11
C VAL A 307 4.68 8.18 4.19
N HIS A 308 3.73 7.38 3.75
CA HIS A 308 3.90 6.32 2.76
C HIS A 308 2.77 6.37 1.74
N CYS A 309 3.02 6.05 0.48
CA CYS A 309 1.97 5.90 -0.53
C CYS A 309 1.52 4.43 -0.56
N GLY A 310 0.50 4.09 0.24
CA GLY A 310 0.07 2.70 0.43
C GLY A 310 -0.46 2.02 -0.83
N GLU A 311 -1.01 2.83 -1.74
CA GLU A 311 -1.49 2.36 -3.04
C GLU A 311 -1.18 3.36 -4.14
N CYS A 312 -0.70 2.83 -5.29
CA CYS A 312 -0.48 3.59 -6.52
C CYS A 312 -0.62 2.67 -7.73
N GLY A 313 -0.65 3.23 -8.92
CA GLY A 313 -0.68 2.45 -10.15
C GLY A 313 -1.81 2.85 -11.09
N CYS A 314 -2.11 1.99 -12.06
CA CYS A 314 -2.99 2.35 -13.15
C CYS A 314 -3.75 1.14 -13.71
N TRP A 315 -5.07 1.31 -13.84
CA TRP A 315 -5.94 0.34 -14.49
C TRP A 315 -5.49 0.00 -15.91
N ASN A 316 -5.61 -1.25 -16.32
CA ASN A 316 -5.06 -1.77 -17.57
C ASN A 316 -5.70 -1.23 -18.85
N ALA A 317 -6.78 -0.48 -18.79
CA ALA A 317 -7.36 0.19 -19.93
C ALA A 317 -6.65 1.49 -20.32
N THR A 318 -5.88 2.08 -19.41
CA THR A 318 -5.08 3.28 -19.72
C THR A 318 -3.97 2.93 -20.71
N PRO A 319 -3.77 3.71 -21.78
CA PRO A 319 -2.70 3.46 -22.74
C PRO A 319 -1.33 3.42 -22.04
N HIS A 320 -0.52 2.40 -22.35
CA HIS A 320 0.72 2.11 -21.64
C HIS A 320 1.71 3.28 -21.63
N LYS A 321 1.88 3.96 -22.77
CA LYS A 321 2.77 5.14 -22.85
C LYS A 321 2.31 6.29 -21.95
N VAL A 322 1.00 6.52 -21.84
CA VAL A 322 0.41 7.53 -20.95
C VAL A 322 0.65 7.12 -19.51
N PHE A 323 0.40 5.86 -19.19
CA PHE A 323 0.64 5.32 -17.86
C PHE A 323 2.09 5.50 -17.42
N LEU A 324 3.06 5.04 -18.21
CA LEU A 324 4.47 5.12 -17.82
C LEU A 324 4.94 6.56 -17.65
N ALA A 325 4.56 7.47 -18.56
CA ALA A 325 4.97 8.87 -18.49
C ALA A 325 4.37 9.57 -17.26
N TRP A 326 3.09 9.37 -16.98
CA TRP A 326 2.43 9.91 -15.79
C TRP A 326 3.00 9.31 -14.50
N PHE A 327 3.18 7.99 -14.47
CA PHE A 327 3.62 7.28 -13.27
C PHE A 327 5.07 7.57 -12.92
N GLU A 328 5.91 7.86 -13.93
CA GLU A 328 7.27 8.36 -13.71
C GLU A 328 7.27 9.66 -12.90
N ASP A 329 6.39 10.61 -13.23
CA ASP A 329 6.25 11.85 -12.47
C ASP A 329 5.75 11.59 -11.04
N VAL A 330 4.75 10.71 -10.86
CA VAL A 330 4.29 10.31 -9.51
C VAL A 330 5.42 9.73 -8.67
N LEU A 331 6.12 8.71 -9.19
CA LEU A 331 7.19 8.03 -8.46
C LEU A 331 8.38 8.94 -8.18
N SER A 332 8.72 9.84 -9.12
CA SER A 332 9.83 10.78 -8.90
C SER A 332 9.52 11.78 -7.79
N ILE A 333 8.31 12.33 -7.74
CA ILE A 333 7.87 13.24 -6.67
C ILE A 333 7.89 12.53 -5.31
N LEU A 334 7.32 11.34 -5.21
CA LEU A 334 7.36 10.55 -3.97
C LEU A 334 8.80 10.29 -3.52
N SER A 335 9.67 9.89 -4.46
CA SER A 335 11.09 9.61 -4.21
C SER A 335 11.87 10.84 -3.75
N GLU A 336 11.65 12.01 -4.36
CA GLU A 336 12.28 13.29 -4.01
C GLU A 336 12.01 13.68 -2.55
N HIS A 337 10.86 13.28 -2.01
CA HIS A 337 10.47 13.54 -0.62
C HIS A 337 10.60 12.33 0.32
N GLY A 338 11.29 11.26 -0.13
CA GLY A 338 11.53 10.05 0.67
C GLY A 338 10.29 9.26 1.02
N ILE A 339 9.21 9.44 0.27
CA ILE A 339 7.95 8.71 0.44
C ILE A 339 8.07 7.39 -0.31
N GLY A 340 7.97 6.27 0.41
CA GLY A 340 7.87 4.94 -0.17
C GLY A 340 6.49 4.68 -0.78
N TRP A 341 6.35 3.58 -1.52
CA TRP A 341 5.12 3.29 -2.26
C TRP A 341 4.82 1.79 -2.38
N GLY A 342 3.53 1.46 -2.50
CA GLY A 342 3.03 0.12 -2.80
C GLY A 342 2.20 0.11 -4.09
N LEU A 343 2.71 -0.52 -5.16
CA LEU A 343 1.95 -0.69 -6.40
C LEU A 343 0.69 -1.52 -6.12
N TRP A 344 -0.45 -1.06 -6.57
CA TRP A 344 -1.68 -1.83 -6.63
C TRP A 344 -1.80 -2.46 -8.01
N GLU A 345 -1.43 -3.71 -8.20
CA GLU A 345 -1.07 -4.84 -7.38
C GLU A 345 0.21 -5.50 -7.95
N PHE A 346 0.75 -6.57 -7.33
CA PHE A 346 1.88 -7.31 -7.90
C PHE A 346 1.51 -8.03 -9.21
N LYS A 347 0.42 -8.76 -9.20
CA LYS A 347 -0.12 -9.49 -10.36
C LYS A 347 -1.62 -9.24 -10.51
N GLY A 348 -2.05 -8.92 -11.72
CA GLY A 348 -3.44 -8.57 -12.04
C GLY A 348 -3.53 -7.25 -12.79
N THR A 349 -4.70 -6.69 -12.86
CA THR A 349 -5.07 -5.61 -13.79
C THR A 349 -4.36 -4.28 -13.60
N PHE A 350 -3.82 -4.01 -12.43
CA PHE A 350 -2.93 -2.87 -12.15
C PHE A 350 -1.45 -3.29 -12.06
N GLY A 351 -1.20 -4.59 -12.01
CA GLY A 351 0.10 -5.16 -11.72
C GLY A 351 1.07 -5.15 -12.90
N MET A 352 2.30 -5.51 -12.60
CA MET A 352 3.32 -5.71 -13.63
C MET A 352 3.34 -7.15 -14.19
N LEU A 353 2.68 -8.11 -13.51
CA LEU A 353 2.51 -9.47 -14.00
C LEU A 353 1.05 -9.69 -14.40
N ASN A 354 0.83 -10.23 -15.60
CA ASN A 354 -0.48 -10.60 -16.13
C ASN A 354 -1.51 -9.45 -16.10
N SER A 355 -1.10 -8.20 -16.32
CA SER A 355 -2.01 -7.06 -16.26
C SER A 355 -3.11 -7.10 -17.33
N GLY A 356 -2.91 -7.83 -18.43
CA GLY A 356 -3.84 -7.88 -19.55
C GLY A 356 -3.96 -6.57 -20.33
N ARG A 357 -3.04 -5.62 -20.13
CA ARG A 357 -2.96 -4.38 -20.91
C ARG A 357 -2.66 -4.72 -22.37
N ARG A 358 -3.39 -4.11 -23.31
CA ARG A 358 -3.38 -4.53 -24.71
C ARG A 358 -2.20 -4.04 -25.53
N ASP A 359 -1.56 -2.97 -25.10
CA ASP A 359 -0.49 -2.24 -25.80
C ASP A 359 0.88 -2.38 -25.14
N VAL A 360 1.10 -3.49 -24.40
CA VAL A 360 2.38 -3.86 -23.76
C VAL A 360 3.04 -4.99 -24.54
N ASP A 361 4.33 -4.85 -24.81
CA ASP A 361 5.20 -5.93 -25.28
C ASP A 361 5.69 -6.76 -24.07
N TYR A 362 4.91 -7.75 -23.71
CA TYR A 362 5.21 -8.59 -22.56
C TYR A 362 6.38 -9.53 -22.79
N GLN A 363 7.24 -9.63 -21.80
CA GLN A 363 8.21 -10.71 -21.69
C GLN A 363 7.57 -11.94 -21.01
N ASP A 364 7.83 -13.13 -21.53
CA ASP A 364 7.50 -14.36 -20.80
C ASP A 364 8.44 -14.50 -19.58
N TRP A 365 7.85 -14.60 -18.39
CA TRP A 365 8.57 -14.73 -17.13
C TRP A 365 8.01 -15.89 -16.31
N HIS A 366 8.62 -17.06 -16.44
CA HIS A 366 8.20 -18.27 -15.70
C HIS A 366 6.71 -18.59 -15.84
N GLY A 367 6.14 -18.37 -17.03
CA GLY A 367 4.71 -18.59 -17.33
C GLY A 367 3.80 -17.38 -17.04
N TYR A 368 4.35 -16.28 -16.54
CA TYR A 368 3.67 -14.99 -16.43
C TYR A 368 3.99 -14.08 -17.60
N LYS A 369 3.12 -13.13 -17.85
CA LYS A 369 3.33 -12.02 -18.79
C LYS A 369 3.86 -10.82 -18.02
N LEU A 370 5.17 -10.57 -18.09
CA LEU A 370 5.85 -9.48 -17.38
C LEU A 370 5.87 -8.21 -18.24
N ASP A 371 5.38 -7.11 -17.67
CA ASP A 371 5.58 -5.76 -18.18
C ASP A 371 6.98 -5.28 -17.75
N LYS A 372 7.97 -5.51 -18.64
CA LYS A 372 9.38 -5.18 -18.37
C LYS A 372 9.63 -3.67 -18.26
N ASP A 373 8.85 -2.86 -18.98
CA ASP A 373 9.04 -1.41 -18.98
C ASP A 373 8.51 -0.82 -17.66
N LEU A 374 7.40 -1.35 -17.17
CA LEU A 374 6.91 -1.00 -15.83
C LEU A 374 7.90 -1.46 -14.75
N LEU A 375 8.42 -2.70 -14.82
CA LEU A 375 9.45 -3.17 -13.87
C LEU A 375 10.67 -2.26 -13.86
N ALA A 376 11.19 -1.88 -15.03
CA ALA A 376 12.32 -0.98 -15.13
C ALA A 376 12.05 0.40 -14.53
N LEU A 377 10.83 0.93 -14.72
CA LEU A 377 10.39 2.18 -14.10
C LEU A 377 10.34 2.05 -12.57
N LEU A 378 9.76 0.97 -12.04
CA LEU A 378 9.67 0.74 -10.59
C LEU A 378 11.05 0.58 -9.94
N GLN A 379 11.99 -0.07 -10.63
CA GLN A 379 13.37 -0.24 -10.14
C GLN A 379 14.17 1.07 -10.13
N LYS A 380 13.82 2.04 -10.99
CA LYS A 380 14.45 3.35 -11.05
C LYS A 380 14.18 4.20 -9.81
N TYR A 381 13.01 4.07 -9.25
CA TYR A 381 12.53 4.85 -8.11
C TYR A 381 12.32 3.98 -6.87
#